data_13a1fb67e8f69c7ddf55e3c8b09d79ff
#
_entry.id   13a1fb67e8f69c7ddf55e3c8b09d79ff
#
_cell.length_a   1.000
_cell.length_b   1.000
_cell.length_c   1.000
_cell.angle_alpha   90.00
_cell.angle_beta   90.00
_cell.angle_gamma   90.00
#
_symmetry.space_group_name_H-M   'P 1'
#
loop_
_entity.id
_entity.type
_entity.pdbx_description
1 polymer ?
#
loop_
_entity_poly.entity_id
_entity_poly.type
_entity_poly.pdbx_seq_one_letter_code
_entity_poly.pdbx_strand_id
1 'polypeptide(L)'
;MSAFVPNKVFLTKGVGRHREKLQSFEMALRHARIAQFNLVRVSSIYPPNCKIISRNEGVNQLNPGQIVYCVLSDIATNEPHRLLAASVGLSTPKNPDNHGYLSEHHAYGQNEKQAGDYAEDLAAEMLATVLGVPFDPDKSWNDRKGTWTISGEIVR
;
A
#
# COMPACT_ATOMS: atom_id res chain seq x y z
N MET A 1 -8.72 19.66 20.88
CA MET A 1 -7.63 19.23 19.98
C MET A 1 -8.25 18.46 18.82
N SER A 2 -8.05 18.88 17.59
CA SER A 2 -8.45 18.06 16.45
C SER A 2 -7.49 16.86 16.37
N ALA A 3 -8.05 15.66 16.17
CA ALA A 3 -7.25 14.49 15.90
C ALA A 3 -6.47 14.68 14.58
N PHE A 4 -5.21 14.25 14.56
CA PHE A 4 -4.42 14.27 13.34
C PHE A 4 -4.85 13.11 12.44
N VAL A 5 -5.57 13.41 11.37
CA VAL A 5 -6.00 12.43 10.36
C VAL A 5 -5.42 12.86 9.01
N PRO A 6 -4.59 12.04 8.38
CA PRO A 6 -4.07 12.34 7.04
C PRO A 6 -5.21 12.49 6.02
N ASN A 7 -5.09 13.47 5.12
CA ASN A 7 -6.11 13.74 4.10
C ASN A 7 -5.62 13.51 2.67
N LYS A 8 -4.36 13.13 2.50
CA LYS A 8 -3.74 12.80 1.22
C LYS A 8 -2.81 11.62 1.37
N VAL A 9 -2.75 10.79 0.33
CA VAL A 9 -1.81 9.69 0.22
C VAL A 9 -1.28 9.62 -1.21
N PHE A 10 -0.03 9.21 -1.36
CA PHE A 10 0.51 8.80 -2.65
C PHE A 10 1.19 7.44 -2.52
N LEU A 11 1.20 6.70 -3.60
CA LEU A 11 1.86 5.41 -3.69
C LEU A 11 3.20 5.56 -4.41
N THR A 12 4.21 4.87 -3.92
CA THR A 12 5.53 4.84 -4.54
C THR A 12 6.20 3.50 -4.33
N LYS A 13 7.17 3.20 -5.18
CA LYS A 13 8.00 1.99 -5.09
C LYS A 13 9.45 2.31 -5.41
N GLY A 14 10.35 1.52 -4.88
CA GLY A 14 11.76 1.67 -5.15
C GLY A 14 12.55 0.37 -5.00
N VAL A 15 13.65 0.29 -5.73
CA VAL A 15 14.60 -0.81 -5.66
C VAL A 15 15.99 -0.23 -5.41
N GLY A 16 16.74 -0.87 -4.50
CA GLY A 16 18.11 -0.49 -4.19
C GLY A 16 19.02 -1.72 -4.18
N ARG A 17 20.26 -1.52 -4.61
CA ARG A 17 21.31 -2.56 -4.59
C ARG A 17 22.57 -1.99 -3.97
N HIS A 18 23.08 -2.67 -2.96
CA HIS A 18 24.34 -2.34 -2.32
C HIS A 18 24.85 -3.53 -1.53
N ARG A 19 26.15 -3.64 -1.30
CA ARG A 19 26.75 -4.69 -0.47
C ARG A 19 26.32 -4.59 1.00
N GLU A 20 26.08 -3.36 1.49
CA GLU A 20 25.57 -3.10 2.83
C GLU A 20 24.04 -3.02 2.80
N LYS A 21 23.36 -3.78 3.65
CA LYS A 21 21.90 -3.86 3.68
C LYS A 21 21.25 -2.50 3.94
N LEU A 22 21.76 -1.75 4.92
CA LEU A 22 21.22 -0.41 5.24
C LEU A 22 21.33 0.54 4.05
N GLN A 23 22.47 0.53 3.38
CA GLN A 23 22.67 1.37 2.21
C GLN A 23 21.80 0.95 1.03
N SER A 24 21.55 -0.35 0.85
CA SER A 24 20.63 -0.82 -0.20
C SER A 24 19.20 -0.34 0.05
N PHE A 25 18.77 -0.31 1.30
CA PHE A 25 17.47 0.24 1.70
C PHE A 25 17.38 1.76 1.44
N GLU A 26 18.41 2.50 1.81
CA GLU A 26 18.51 3.94 1.50
C GLU A 26 18.42 4.20 -0.01
N MET A 27 19.08 3.40 -0.83
CA MET A 27 18.99 3.53 -2.30
C MET A 27 17.58 3.21 -2.82
N ALA A 28 16.89 2.24 -2.23
CA ALA A 28 15.49 1.96 -2.55
C ALA A 28 14.59 3.15 -2.20
N LEU A 29 14.78 3.77 -1.04
CA LEU A 29 14.04 4.99 -0.65
C LEU A 29 14.32 6.17 -1.59
N ARG A 30 15.57 6.34 -2.06
CA ARG A 30 15.94 7.35 -3.06
C ARG A 30 15.24 7.10 -4.40
N HIS A 31 15.22 5.86 -4.85
CA HIS A 31 14.49 5.48 -6.06
C HIS A 31 12.99 5.73 -5.92
N ALA A 32 12.43 5.48 -4.74
CA ALA A 32 11.04 5.81 -4.41
C ALA A 32 10.79 7.32 -4.20
N ARG A 33 11.84 8.15 -4.12
CA ARG A 33 11.82 9.61 -3.91
C ARG A 33 11.31 10.03 -2.52
N ILE A 34 11.55 9.22 -1.50
CA ILE A 34 11.12 9.46 -0.12
C ILE A 34 12.26 9.38 0.91
N ALA A 35 13.51 9.26 0.45
CA ALA A 35 14.67 9.12 1.34
C ALA A 35 14.94 10.37 2.20
N GLN A 36 14.47 11.54 1.77
CA GLN A 36 14.69 12.80 2.47
C GLN A 36 13.74 13.03 3.65
N PHE A 37 12.78 12.12 3.87
CA PHE A 37 11.79 12.26 4.94
C PHE A 37 12.08 11.34 6.12
N ASN A 38 11.61 11.72 7.31
CA ASN A 38 11.57 10.84 8.47
C ASN A 38 10.31 9.97 8.41
N LEU A 39 10.46 8.73 8.00
CA LEU A 39 9.33 7.83 7.81
C LEU A 39 8.90 7.19 9.13
N VAL A 40 7.62 7.27 9.43
CA VAL A 40 7.00 6.61 10.58
C VAL A 40 5.97 5.61 10.09
N ARG A 41 6.21 4.34 10.38
CA ARG A 41 5.26 3.27 10.02
C ARG A 41 3.99 3.38 10.85
N VAL A 42 2.86 3.31 10.17
CA VAL A 42 1.54 3.19 10.77
C VAL A 42 0.94 1.83 10.42
N SER A 43 -0.19 1.50 11.01
CA SER A 43 -0.91 0.28 10.69
C SER A 43 -1.65 0.39 9.35
N SER A 44 -2.67 -0.41 9.14
CA SER A 44 -3.25 -0.69 7.83
C SER A 44 -4.48 0.16 7.48
N ILE A 45 -4.77 1.23 8.19
CA ILE A 45 -5.98 2.03 7.95
C ILE A 45 -5.75 3.10 6.89
N TYR A 46 -6.56 3.05 5.82
CA TYR A 46 -6.69 4.15 4.88
C TYR A 46 -7.71 5.16 5.45
N PRO A 47 -7.30 6.42 5.70
CA PRO A 47 -8.16 7.36 6.41
C PRO A 47 -9.44 7.73 5.63
N PRO A 48 -10.56 8.00 6.34
CA PRO A 48 -11.74 8.54 5.71
C PRO A 48 -11.45 9.84 4.96
N ASN A 49 -12.12 10.03 3.83
CA ASN A 49 -12.00 11.23 2.99
C ASN A 49 -10.56 11.54 2.49
N CYS A 50 -9.64 10.59 2.61
CA CYS A 50 -8.29 10.72 2.13
C CYS A 50 -8.25 10.67 0.60
N LYS A 51 -7.44 11.54 -0.02
CA LYS A 51 -7.31 11.62 -1.48
C LYS A 51 -6.01 10.96 -1.94
N ILE A 52 -6.12 10.12 -2.96
CA ILE A 52 -4.95 9.58 -3.65
C ILE A 52 -4.45 10.65 -4.61
N ILE A 53 -3.19 11.04 -4.47
CA ILE A 53 -2.50 12.00 -5.33
C ILE A 53 -1.31 11.34 -6.02
N SER A 54 -0.77 11.97 -7.04
CA SER A 54 0.43 11.46 -7.69
C SER A 54 1.65 11.56 -6.78
N ARG A 55 2.64 10.68 -6.99
CA ARG A 55 3.92 10.75 -6.28
C ARG A 55 4.58 12.12 -6.41
N ASN A 56 4.58 12.69 -7.62
CA ASN A 56 5.21 14.00 -7.85
C ASN A 56 4.52 15.09 -7.05
N GLU A 57 3.19 15.12 -7.06
CA GLU A 57 2.42 16.07 -6.27
C GLU A 57 2.68 15.89 -4.77
N GLY A 58 2.66 14.65 -4.28
CA GLY A 58 2.88 14.34 -2.87
C GLY A 58 4.28 14.75 -2.40
N VAL A 59 5.32 14.38 -3.13
CA VAL A 59 6.71 14.75 -2.79
C VAL A 59 6.91 16.27 -2.79
N ASN A 60 6.30 16.98 -3.72
CA ASN A 60 6.41 18.45 -3.80
C ASN A 60 5.70 19.19 -2.66
N GLN A 61 4.78 18.55 -1.96
CA GLN A 61 4.08 19.12 -0.79
C GLN A 61 4.80 18.85 0.54
N LEU A 62 5.90 18.11 0.53
CA LEU A 62 6.64 17.70 1.72
C LEU A 62 8.04 18.35 1.74
N ASN A 63 8.57 18.55 2.92
CA ASN A 63 9.89 19.15 3.12
C ASN A 63 10.92 18.12 3.60
N PRO A 64 12.20 18.25 3.22
CA PRO A 64 13.25 17.41 3.78
C PRO A 64 13.25 17.44 5.31
N GLY A 65 13.41 16.26 5.93
CA GLY A 65 13.37 16.10 7.38
C GLY A 65 11.97 16.03 8.00
N GLN A 66 10.92 16.27 7.21
CA GLN A 66 9.54 16.17 7.69
C GLN A 66 9.20 14.75 8.13
N ILE A 67 8.43 14.62 9.21
CA ILE A 67 7.86 13.34 9.64
C ILE A 67 6.71 13.01 8.69
N VAL A 68 6.82 11.85 8.03
CA VAL A 68 5.83 11.35 7.07
C VAL A 68 5.37 9.97 7.49
N TYR A 69 4.08 9.81 7.69
CA TYR A 69 3.49 8.53 8.04
C TYR A 69 3.37 7.65 6.81
N CYS A 70 3.68 6.36 6.93
CA CYS A 70 3.64 5.43 5.82
C CYS A 70 3.19 4.02 6.22
N VAL A 71 2.50 3.35 5.32
CA VAL A 71 2.41 1.89 5.28
C VAL A 71 3.53 1.43 4.36
N LEU A 72 4.42 0.60 4.86
CA LEU A 72 5.65 0.22 4.16
C LEU A 72 5.82 -1.29 4.12
N SER A 73 5.81 -1.83 2.91
CA SER A 73 6.23 -3.21 2.64
C SER A 73 7.66 -3.20 2.09
N ASP A 74 8.56 -3.94 2.73
CA ASP A 74 9.95 -4.05 2.31
C ASP A 74 10.45 -5.49 2.43
N ILE A 75 11.38 -5.84 1.56
CA ILE A 75 12.06 -7.13 1.57
C ILE A 75 13.48 -6.95 1.02
N ALA A 76 14.43 -7.70 1.54
CA ALA A 76 15.81 -7.70 1.09
C ALA A 76 16.38 -9.12 1.09
N THR A 77 17.36 -9.35 0.21
CA THR A 77 18.14 -10.60 0.16
C THR A 77 19.56 -10.31 -0.27
N ASN A 78 20.48 -11.17 0.16
CA ASN A 78 21.85 -11.23 -0.34
C ASN A 78 22.11 -12.44 -1.26
N GLU A 79 21.06 -13.22 -1.55
CA GLU A 79 21.14 -14.39 -2.42
C GLU A 79 21.14 -13.97 -3.89
N PRO A 80 22.12 -14.42 -4.70
CA PRO A 80 22.11 -14.19 -6.14
C PRO A 80 20.87 -14.82 -6.78
N HIS A 81 20.33 -14.14 -7.80
CA HIS A 81 19.19 -14.62 -8.59
C HIS A 81 17.90 -14.92 -7.80
N ARG A 82 17.81 -14.43 -6.57
CA ARG A 82 16.59 -14.55 -5.77
C ARG A 82 15.55 -13.52 -6.22
N LEU A 83 14.44 -13.99 -6.75
CA LEU A 83 13.30 -13.13 -7.05
C LEU A 83 12.59 -12.75 -5.75
N LEU A 84 12.37 -11.47 -5.55
CA LEU A 84 11.64 -10.95 -4.40
C LEU A 84 10.71 -9.80 -4.82
N ALA A 85 9.62 -9.65 -4.12
CA ALA A 85 8.66 -8.60 -4.34
C ALA A 85 8.11 -8.06 -3.01
N ALA A 86 7.91 -6.76 -2.95
CA ALA A 86 7.18 -6.08 -1.89
C ALA A 86 6.05 -5.26 -2.51
N SER A 87 4.89 -5.29 -1.92
CA SER A 87 3.71 -4.60 -2.43
C SER A 87 2.84 -4.06 -1.31
N VAL A 88 2.04 -3.06 -1.64
CA VAL A 88 0.98 -2.52 -0.79
C VAL A 88 -0.31 -2.55 -1.60
N GLY A 89 -1.34 -3.17 -1.05
CA GLY A 89 -2.69 -3.15 -1.60
C GLY A 89 -3.53 -2.06 -0.93
N LEU A 90 -4.49 -1.55 -1.65
CA LEU A 90 -5.42 -0.53 -1.16
C LEU A 90 -6.84 -0.93 -1.48
N SER A 91 -7.72 -0.83 -0.50
CA SER A 91 -9.17 -0.92 -0.68
C SER A 91 -9.87 0.25 -0.02
N THR A 92 -10.83 0.82 -0.73
CA THR A 92 -11.63 1.96 -0.24
C THR A 92 -13.11 1.64 -0.31
N PRO A 93 -13.91 1.99 0.72
CA PRO A 93 -15.35 1.82 0.65
C PRO A 93 -16.00 2.82 -0.30
N LYS A 94 -17.20 2.50 -0.76
CA LYS A 94 -18.01 3.41 -1.56
C LYS A 94 -18.35 4.69 -0.81
N ASN A 95 -18.69 4.57 0.49
CA ASN A 95 -18.90 5.73 1.35
C ASN A 95 -17.54 6.27 1.83
N PRO A 96 -17.12 7.46 1.39
CA PRO A 96 -15.82 8.04 1.74
C PRO A 96 -15.69 8.42 3.22
N ASP A 97 -16.78 8.50 3.97
CA ASP A 97 -16.74 8.78 5.40
C ASP A 97 -16.29 7.56 6.23
N ASN A 98 -16.27 6.39 5.62
CA ASN A 98 -15.71 5.19 6.22
C ASN A 98 -14.22 5.05 5.87
N HIS A 99 -13.46 4.43 6.76
CA HIS A 99 -12.08 4.11 6.48
C HIS A 99 -11.96 2.92 5.51
N GLY A 100 -10.89 2.90 4.75
CA GLY A 100 -10.46 1.75 3.97
C GLY A 100 -9.28 1.02 4.60
N TYR A 101 -8.62 0.17 3.82
CA TYR A 101 -7.45 -0.59 4.28
C TYR A 101 -6.28 -0.49 3.30
N LEU A 102 -5.09 -0.52 3.88
CA LEU A 102 -3.81 -0.71 3.20
C LEU A 102 -3.22 -2.02 3.71
N SER A 103 -2.90 -2.95 2.82
CA SER A 103 -2.25 -4.21 3.18
C SER A 103 -0.78 -4.17 2.78
N GLU A 104 0.08 -4.82 3.56
CA GLU A 104 1.47 -5.05 3.23
C GLU A 104 1.65 -6.51 2.83
N HIS A 105 2.38 -6.75 1.73
CA HIS A 105 2.76 -8.10 1.32
C HIS A 105 4.17 -8.12 0.76
N HIS A 106 4.95 -9.10 1.14
CA HIS A 106 6.25 -9.38 0.57
C HIS A 106 6.48 -10.87 0.44
N ALA A 107 7.17 -11.27 -0.60
CA ALA A 107 7.40 -12.68 -0.89
C ALA A 107 8.66 -12.91 -1.72
N TYR A 108 9.24 -14.08 -1.55
CA TYR A 108 10.22 -14.65 -2.49
C TYR A 108 9.50 -15.43 -3.57
N GLY A 109 10.02 -15.37 -4.79
CA GLY A 109 9.52 -16.18 -5.92
C GLY A 109 8.25 -15.66 -6.58
N GLN A 110 7.69 -14.53 -6.14
CA GLN A 110 6.58 -13.86 -6.81
C GLN A 110 7.09 -12.71 -7.68
N ASN A 111 6.47 -12.51 -8.84
CA ASN A 111 6.68 -11.32 -9.65
C ASN A 111 5.83 -10.14 -9.16
N GLU A 112 6.03 -8.96 -9.73
CA GLU A 112 5.32 -7.73 -9.34
C GLU A 112 3.80 -7.90 -9.41
N LYS A 113 3.29 -8.54 -10.46
CA LYS A 113 1.85 -8.74 -10.62
C LYS A 113 1.28 -9.67 -9.55
N GLN A 114 1.92 -10.81 -9.31
CA GLN A 114 1.46 -11.77 -8.30
C GLN A 114 1.44 -11.16 -6.90
N ALA A 115 2.49 -10.44 -6.53
CA ALA A 115 2.57 -9.78 -5.24
C ALA A 115 1.56 -8.63 -5.11
N GLY A 116 1.32 -7.87 -6.18
CA GLY A 116 0.33 -6.81 -6.24
C GLY A 116 -1.09 -7.33 -6.08
N ASP A 117 -1.46 -8.33 -6.88
CA ASP A 117 -2.79 -8.94 -6.83
C ASP A 117 -3.08 -9.52 -5.43
N TYR A 118 -2.09 -10.18 -4.81
CA TYR A 118 -2.23 -10.72 -3.47
C TYR A 118 -2.44 -9.62 -2.41
N ALA A 119 -1.69 -8.54 -2.49
CA ALA A 119 -1.85 -7.41 -1.57
C ALA A 119 -3.22 -6.71 -1.73
N GLU A 120 -3.71 -6.57 -2.95
CA GLU A 120 -5.04 -6.03 -3.23
C GLU A 120 -6.14 -6.93 -2.65
N ASP A 121 -6.02 -8.24 -2.83
CA ASP A 121 -6.98 -9.20 -2.27
C ASP A 121 -7.02 -9.15 -0.75
N LEU A 122 -5.86 -9.04 -0.08
CA LEU A 122 -5.81 -8.88 1.37
C LEU A 122 -6.51 -7.59 1.84
N ALA A 123 -6.26 -6.47 1.18
CA ALA A 123 -6.89 -5.21 1.51
C ALA A 123 -8.42 -5.28 1.31
N ALA A 124 -8.86 -5.90 0.21
CA ALA A 124 -10.27 -6.11 -0.10
C ALA A 124 -10.96 -7.01 0.92
N GLU A 125 -10.31 -8.11 1.34
CA GLU A 125 -10.83 -9.02 2.35
C GLU A 125 -10.98 -8.32 3.72
N MET A 126 -9.99 -7.54 4.13
CA MET A 126 -10.05 -6.76 5.36
C MET A 126 -11.24 -5.79 5.35
N LEU A 127 -11.45 -5.07 4.26
CA LEU A 127 -12.57 -4.15 4.12
C LEU A 127 -13.91 -4.89 4.05
N ALA A 128 -14.01 -5.98 3.30
CA ALA A 128 -15.21 -6.79 3.19
C ALA A 128 -15.64 -7.34 4.56
N THR A 129 -14.69 -7.77 5.38
CA THR A 129 -14.95 -8.27 6.74
C THR A 129 -15.57 -7.18 7.61
N VAL A 130 -15.06 -5.96 7.58
CA VAL A 130 -15.62 -4.84 8.34
C VAL A 130 -17.00 -4.42 7.85
N LEU A 131 -17.23 -4.46 6.54
CA LEU A 131 -18.52 -4.12 5.94
C LEU A 131 -19.56 -5.26 6.04
N GLY A 132 -19.13 -6.46 6.44
CA GLY A 132 -20.00 -7.64 6.52
C GLY A 132 -20.45 -8.16 5.15
N VAL A 133 -19.67 -7.90 4.09
CA VAL A 133 -19.95 -8.41 2.74
C VAL A 133 -19.07 -9.61 2.40
N PRO A 134 -19.58 -10.58 1.59
CA PRO A 134 -18.79 -11.75 1.21
C PRO A 134 -17.62 -11.38 0.30
N PHE A 135 -16.48 -12.04 0.52
CA PHE A 135 -15.29 -11.95 -0.30
C PHE A 135 -14.78 -13.35 -0.62
N ASP A 136 -14.49 -13.61 -1.89
CA ASP A 136 -13.94 -14.87 -2.35
C ASP A 136 -12.68 -14.58 -3.20
N PRO A 137 -11.47 -14.82 -2.66
CA PRO A 137 -10.22 -14.56 -3.36
C PRO A 137 -10.00 -15.46 -4.57
N ASP A 138 -10.68 -16.61 -4.66
CA ASP A 138 -10.54 -17.57 -5.76
C ASP A 138 -11.36 -17.17 -7.01
N LYS A 139 -12.26 -16.21 -6.86
CA LYS A 139 -13.01 -15.68 -8.01
C LYS A 139 -12.19 -14.72 -8.84
N SER A 140 -12.48 -14.67 -10.14
CA SER A 140 -11.90 -13.67 -11.04
C SER A 140 -12.23 -12.25 -10.57
N TRP A 141 -11.44 -11.27 -10.99
CA TRP A 141 -11.70 -9.86 -10.69
C TRP A 141 -13.11 -9.42 -11.11
N ASN A 142 -13.61 -9.87 -12.27
CA ASN A 142 -14.94 -9.53 -12.75
C ASN A 142 -16.03 -10.12 -11.85
N ASP A 143 -15.85 -11.36 -11.41
CA ASP A 143 -16.81 -12.01 -10.50
C ASP A 143 -16.83 -11.36 -9.13
N ARG A 144 -15.67 -11.00 -8.60
CA ARG A 144 -15.55 -10.26 -7.35
C ARG A 144 -16.21 -8.88 -7.44
N LYS A 145 -15.96 -8.16 -8.52
CA LYS A 145 -16.58 -6.86 -8.78
C LYS A 145 -18.10 -6.97 -8.89
N GLY A 146 -18.62 -8.01 -9.53
CA GLY A 146 -20.04 -8.31 -9.57
C GLY A 146 -20.64 -8.56 -8.19
N THR A 147 -19.97 -9.33 -7.36
CA THR A 147 -20.38 -9.61 -5.98
C THR A 147 -20.47 -8.33 -5.14
N TRP A 148 -19.46 -7.45 -5.26
CA TRP A 148 -19.45 -6.20 -4.50
C TRP A 148 -20.47 -5.19 -5.00
N THR A 149 -20.78 -5.19 -6.28
CA THR A 149 -21.83 -4.35 -6.84
C THR A 149 -23.21 -4.78 -6.36
N ILE A 150 -23.44 -6.10 -6.22
CA ILE A 150 -24.70 -6.65 -5.70
C ILE A 150 -24.93 -6.24 -4.24
N SER A 151 -23.88 -6.23 -3.42
CA SER A 151 -24.00 -5.78 -2.03
C SER A 151 -24.20 -4.27 -1.88
N GLY A 152 -24.10 -3.52 -2.98
CA GLY A 152 -24.22 -2.07 -2.97
C GLY A 152 -22.97 -1.32 -2.48
N GLU A 153 -21.94 -2.04 -2.09
CA GLU A 153 -20.67 -1.50 -1.62
C GLU A 153 -19.54 -1.86 -2.59
N ILE A 154 -18.81 -0.88 -3.08
CA ILE A 154 -17.63 -1.10 -3.91
C ILE A 154 -16.41 -1.09 -3.00
N VAL A 155 -15.72 -2.22 -2.98
CA VAL A 155 -14.44 -2.41 -2.30
C VAL A 155 -13.35 -2.40 -3.38
N ARG A 156 -12.37 -1.52 -3.27
CA ARG A 156 -11.18 -1.44 -4.14
C ARG A 156 -9.93 -1.41 -3.29
#